data_8d473ea9ac5a665894c37a070b91e28c
#
_entry.id   8d473ea9ac5a665894c37a070b91e28c
#
_cell.length_a   1.000
_cell.length_b   1.000
_cell.length_c   1.000
_cell.angle_alpha   90.00
_cell.angle_beta   90.00
_cell.angle_gamma   90.00
#
_symmetry.space_group_name_H-M   'P 1'
#
loop_
_entity.id
_entity.type
_entity.pdbx_description
1 polymer ?
#
loop_
_entity_poly.entity_id
_entity_poly.type
_entity_poly.pdbx_seq_one_letter_code
_entity_poly.pdbx_strand_id
1 'polypeptide(L)'
;QDTNVAQYLWLRLLAQKRQNVCCVGDDDQSIYGWRGAEVDNILRFERDFPGAKVIRLERNYRSTSHILAAASGLISANKSRLGKTLWTEDKGGEKVVVRGVWDGEAESRLIADEVERARKGSTDKDARKYRDMAILVRASFQMRAFEERFVLLQIPYTVVGGPRFFERAEIRDAHAYLRLIQSQDDDLAFERIVNTPKRGIGETTVAKLLQVARLGGVTAVTAARQLVLTDELAARTRTALANFLRDLDRWRAEAERTAHPRLMEAVLEESGYTDALRLDKGPTSQTRLENLKELVQSMGNFETLEAYLEHVALVMDLDRGPQADAVQIMTLHSAKGLEFPLVFLPGWEEGVFPSQRSMDESGEKGLEEERRLAYVGITRAREEARVSFAANRQVYGRWTSQLPSRFVDELPLDNVEASSETGYYGGGPGMQQHGSRWDETPSFGAGYSSPGWRRAQTAGYKGSHPGRQQVIEGEGRLVATSAESAASDYKRGDRVFHMKFGYGAVTAVEGNKLTVAFEKAGEKKVIDSFVEKG
;
A
#
# COMPACT_ATOMS: atom_id res chain seq x y z
N GLN A 1 13.53 -26.30 -1.91
CA GLN A 1 12.40 -25.70 -2.61
C GLN A 1 12.56 -24.20 -2.85
N ASP A 2 13.38 -23.50 -2.07
CA ASP A 2 13.56 -22.04 -2.12
C ASP A 2 14.83 -21.61 -2.88
N THR A 3 15.52 -22.54 -3.56
CA THR A 3 16.73 -22.24 -4.34
C THR A 3 16.39 -21.96 -5.79
N ASN A 4 17.13 -21.03 -6.40
CA ASN A 4 17.08 -20.82 -7.84
C ASN A 4 17.98 -21.85 -8.57
N VAL A 5 17.87 -21.91 -9.89
CA VAL A 5 18.63 -22.85 -10.73
C VAL A 5 20.14 -22.72 -10.54
N ALA A 6 20.68 -21.48 -10.47
CA ALA A 6 22.11 -21.25 -10.32
C ALA A 6 22.63 -21.77 -8.95
N GLN A 7 21.88 -21.51 -7.87
CA GLN A 7 22.20 -22.01 -6.54
C GLN A 7 22.17 -23.54 -6.50
N TYR A 8 21.15 -24.15 -7.11
CA TYR A 8 21.05 -25.61 -7.18
C TYR A 8 22.20 -26.21 -7.97
N LEU A 9 22.55 -25.69 -9.13
CA LEU A 9 23.68 -26.15 -9.94
C LEU A 9 25.00 -26.00 -9.20
N TRP A 10 25.19 -24.89 -8.48
CA TRP A 10 26.38 -24.67 -7.66
C TRP A 10 26.50 -25.74 -6.55
N LEU A 11 25.42 -26.00 -5.82
CA LEU A 11 25.39 -27.09 -4.80
C LEU A 11 25.67 -28.44 -5.42
N ARG A 12 25.09 -28.76 -6.58
CA ARG A 12 25.31 -29.99 -7.30
C ARG A 12 26.78 -30.18 -7.72
N LEU A 13 27.44 -29.11 -8.21
CA LEU A 13 28.86 -29.15 -8.55
C LEU A 13 29.75 -29.38 -7.31
N LEU A 14 29.47 -28.72 -6.21
CA LEU A 14 30.19 -28.93 -4.95
C LEU A 14 30.07 -30.37 -4.42
N ALA A 15 28.89 -30.95 -4.56
CA ALA A 15 28.59 -32.29 -4.10
C ALA A 15 29.10 -33.39 -5.04
N GLN A 16 29.45 -33.07 -6.28
CA GLN A 16 29.71 -34.05 -7.37
C GLN A 16 30.73 -35.15 -7.01
N LYS A 17 31.79 -34.79 -6.30
CA LYS A 17 32.87 -35.73 -6.00
C LYS A 17 32.56 -36.68 -4.84
N ARG A 18 31.94 -36.17 -3.77
CA ARG A 18 31.75 -36.96 -2.53
C ARG A 18 30.29 -37.39 -2.32
N GLN A 19 29.34 -36.73 -2.95
CA GLN A 19 27.90 -36.95 -2.84
C GLN A 19 27.38 -36.98 -1.38
N ASN A 20 28.14 -36.41 -0.45
CA ASN A 20 27.74 -36.30 0.95
C ASN A 20 26.91 -35.02 1.12
N VAL A 21 25.64 -35.11 0.79
CA VAL A 21 24.68 -34.00 0.78
C VAL A 21 23.43 -34.43 1.54
N CYS A 22 22.95 -33.55 2.41
CA CYS A 22 21.64 -33.65 3.03
C CYS A 22 20.83 -32.41 2.62
N CYS A 23 19.71 -32.63 1.91
CA CYS A 23 18.78 -31.57 1.55
C CYS A 23 17.49 -31.71 2.35
N VAL A 24 17.01 -30.62 2.92
CA VAL A 24 15.75 -30.55 3.64
C VAL A 24 14.85 -29.55 2.93
N GLY A 25 13.59 -29.90 2.75
CA GLY A 25 12.64 -29.01 2.09
C GLY A 25 11.21 -29.50 2.15
N ASP A 26 10.30 -28.65 1.75
CA ASP A 26 8.87 -28.92 1.67
C ASP A 26 8.30 -28.28 0.39
N ASP A 27 8.01 -29.11 -0.62
CA ASP A 27 7.47 -28.65 -1.91
C ASP A 27 6.13 -27.94 -1.76
N ASP A 28 5.31 -28.33 -0.79
CA ASP A 28 4.04 -27.64 -0.48
C ASP A 28 4.23 -26.24 0.14
N GLN A 29 5.45 -25.89 0.55
CA GLN A 29 5.81 -24.56 1.05
C GLN A 29 6.74 -23.77 0.10
N SER A 30 6.78 -24.13 -1.19
CA SER A 30 7.52 -23.39 -2.21
C SER A 30 6.72 -22.16 -2.66
N ILE A 31 7.07 -20.99 -2.11
CA ILE A 31 6.34 -19.71 -2.29
C ILE A 31 7.25 -18.54 -2.71
N TYR A 32 8.44 -18.83 -3.24
CA TYR A 32 9.41 -17.82 -3.68
C TYR A 32 9.72 -17.91 -5.18
N GLY A 33 8.78 -18.42 -6.01
CA GLY A 33 8.91 -18.45 -7.46
C GLY A 33 9.17 -17.07 -8.05
N TRP A 34 8.54 -16.03 -7.52
CA TRP A 34 8.76 -14.63 -7.91
C TRP A 34 10.19 -14.11 -7.66
N ARG A 35 11.00 -14.79 -6.82
CA ARG A 35 12.44 -14.55 -6.63
C ARG A 35 13.32 -15.48 -7.47
N GLY A 36 12.72 -16.27 -8.36
CA GLY A 36 13.39 -17.23 -9.20
C GLY A 36 13.68 -18.57 -8.50
N ALA A 37 13.05 -18.84 -7.35
CA ALA A 37 13.09 -20.18 -6.76
C ALA A 37 12.31 -21.17 -7.63
N GLU A 38 12.82 -22.39 -7.73
CA GLU A 38 12.20 -23.43 -8.54
C GLU A 38 11.90 -24.68 -7.71
N VAL A 39 10.61 -25.00 -7.58
CA VAL A 39 10.17 -26.23 -6.89
C VAL A 39 10.73 -27.50 -7.55
N ASP A 40 10.95 -27.48 -8.85
CA ASP A 40 11.56 -28.58 -9.60
C ASP A 40 12.93 -28.98 -9.07
N ASN A 41 13.65 -28.10 -8.37
CA ASN A 41 14.94 -28.41 -7.78
C ASN A 41 14.83 -29.53 -6.71
N ILE A 42 13.78 -29.50 -5.88
CA ILE A 42 13.56 -30.57 -4.90
C ILE A 42 12.92 -31.80 -5.54
N LEU A 43 12.03 -31.62 -6.52
CA LEU A 43 11.34 -32.75 -7.19
C LEU A 43 12.30 -33.63 -7.99
N ARG A 44 13.37 -33.08 -8.55
CA ARG A 44 14.38 -33.82 -9.34
C ARG A 44 15.58 -34.34 -8.52
N PHE A 45 15.60 -34.15 -7.21
CA PHE A 45 16.73 -34.45 -6.37
C PHE A 45 17.16 -35.94 -6.47
N GLU A 46 16.22 -36.88 -6.40
CA GLU A 46 16.52 -38.32 -6.54
C GLU A 46 17.13 -38.69 -7.90
N ARG A 47 16.71 -37.97 -8.97
CA ARG A 47 17.27 -38.19 -10.31
C ARG A 47 18.71 -37.66 -10.40
N ASP A 48 19.00 -36.53 -9.77
CA ASP A 48 20.31 -35.88 -9.82
C ASP A 48 21.31 -36.49 -8.82
N PHE A 49 20.82 -37.18 -7.78
CA PHE A 49 21.61 -37.97 -6.80
C PHE A 49 21.06 -39.40 -6.68
N PRO A 50 21.38 -40.28 -7.65
CA PRO A 50 20.88 -41.66 -7.64
C PRO A 50 21.29 -42.39 -6.37
N GLY A 51 20.34 -43.05 -5.72
CA GLY A 51 20.56 -43.76 -4.45
C GLY A 51 20.42 -42.90 -3.20
N ALA A 52 20.03 -41.64 -3.34
CA ALA A 52 19.69 -40.80 -2.19
C ALA A 52 18.54 -41.42 -1.37
N LYS A 53 18.71 -41.44 -0.06
CA LYS A 53 17.64 -41.88 0.85
C LYS A 53 16.67 -40.75 1.12
N VAL A 54 15.44 -40.88 0.65
CA VAL A 54 14.36 -39.91 0.93
C VAL A 54 13.65 -40.33 2.22
N ILE A 55 13.59 -39.42 3.19
CA ILE A 55 12.89 -39.60 4.45
C ILE A 55 11.76 -38.54 4.49
N ARG A 56 10.51 -39.00 4.57
CA ARG A 56 9.35 -38.11 4.69
C ARG A 56 9.03 -37.89 6.16
N LEU A 57 8.99 -36.61 6.58
CA LEU A 57 8.58 -36.23 7.91
C LEU A 57 7.08 -35.89 7.87
N GLU A 58 6.24 -36.86 8.23
CA GLU A 58 4.78 -36.76 8.08
C GLU A 58 4.06 -36.40 9.38
N ARG A 59 4.75 -36.55 10.53
CA ARG A 59 4.16 -36.11 11.81
C ARG A 59 4.22 -34.60 11.97
N ASN A 60 3.07 -33.98 12.04
CA ASN A 60 2.91 -32.54 12.36
C ASN A 60 2.74 -32.40 13.87
N TYR A 61 3.43 -31.45 14.46
CA TYR A 61 3.37 -31.15 15.90
C TYR A 61 2.86 -29.72 16.18
N ARG A 62 2.60 -28.93 15.12
CA ARG A 62 2.22 -27.52 15.23
C ARG A 62 0.71 -27.36 15.37
N SER A 63 -0.04 -27.89 14.43
CA SER A 63 -1.45 -27.59 14.21
C SER A 63 -2.36 -28.72 14.69
N THR A 64 -3.57 -28.36 15.14
CA THR A 64 -4.64 -29.31 15.45
C THR A 64 -5.10 -30.08 14.23
N SER A 65 -5.85 -31.18 14.44
CA SER A 65 -6.29 -32.08 13.37
C SER A 65 -7.18 -31.38 12.32
N HIS A 66 -8.06 -30.47 12.73
CA HIS A 66 -8.94 -29.73 11.82
C HIS A 66 -8.16 -28.77 10.92
N ILE A 67 -7.20 -28.02 11.48
CA ILE A 67 -6.33 -27.11 10.72
C ILE A 67 -5.50 -27.90 9.70
N LEU A 68 -4.93 -29.02 10.13
CA LEU A 68 -4.10 -29.86 9.28
C LEU A 68 -4.91 -30.49 8.14
N ALA A 69 -6.12 -30.98 8.42
CA ALA A 69 -7.03 -31.53 7.43
C ALA A 69 -7.48 -30.48 6.42
N ALA A 70 -7.85 -29.27 6.88
CA ALA A 70 -8.21 -28.16 6.01
C ALA A 70 -7.07 -27.78 5.06
N ALA A 71 -5.85 -27.63 5.59
CA ALA A 71 -4.66 -27.33 4.78
C ALA A 71 -4.32 -28.46 3.79
N SER A 72 -4.44 -29.72 4.23
CA SER A 72 -4.17 -30.88 3.38
C SER A 72 -5.20 -31.03 2.26
N GLY A 73 -6.47 -30.76 2.53
CA GLY A 73 -7.53 -30.73 1.53
C GLY A 73 -7.25 -29.69 0.45
N LEU A 74 -6.97 -28.45 0.86
CA LEU A 74 -6.62 -27.36 -0.04
C LEU A 74 -5.43 -27.68 -0.95
N ILE A 75 -4.30 -28.11 -0.37
CA ILE A 75 -3.08 -28.35 -1.16
C ILE A 75 -3.19 -29.56 -2.08
N SER A 76 -4.11 -30.49 -1.83
CA SER A 76 -4.32 -31.67 -2.64
C SER A 76 -4.74 -31.37 -4.08
N ALA A 77 -5.29 -30.18 -4.33
CA ALA A 77 -5.66 -29.72 -5.67
C ALA A 77 -4.47 -29.37 -6.56
N ASN A 78 -3.24 -29.22 -6.00
CA ASN A 78 -2.02 -29.04 -6.79
C ASN A 78 -1.57 -30.36 -7.40
N LYS A 79 -1.23 -30.32 -8.70
CA LYS A 79 -0.78 -31.52 -9.45
C LYS A 79 0.72 -31.79 -9.30
N SER A 80 1.52 -30.71 -9.22
CA SER A 80 2.99 -30.76 -9.18
C SER A 80 3.50 -30.85 -7.74
N ARG A 81 3.39 -32.06 -7.11
CA ARG A 81 3.83 -32.26 -5.72
C ARG A 81 4.35 -33.67 -5.49
N LEU A 82 5.27 -33.81 -4.53
CA LEU A 82 5.82 -35.14 -4.09
C LEU A 82 4.77 -36.00 -3.36
N GLY A 83 3.74 -35.32 -2.83
CA GLY A 83 2.72 -35.97 -2.03
C GLY A 83 3.23 -36.46 -0.67
N LYS A 84 2.56 -36.08 0.39
CA LYS A 84 2.76 -36.54 1.76
C LYS A 84 1.42 -36.58 2.47
N THR A 85 1.27 -37.44 3.45
CA THR A 85 0.10 -37.53 4.29
C THR A 85 0.47 -37.06 5.69
N LEU A 86 0.23 -35.79 5.95
CA LEU A 86 0.51 -35.23 7.28
C LEU A 86 -0.51 -35.75 8.29
N TRP A 87 -0.04 -36.10 9.47
CA TRP A 87 -0.87 -36.51 10.60
C TRP A 87 -0.39 -35.85 11.89
N THR A 88 -1.29 -35.69 12.87
CA THR A 88 -0.98 -35.15 14.19
C THR A 88 -1.52 -36.06 15.28
N GLU A 89 -0.87 -36.04 16.43
CA GLU A 89 -1.38 -36.72 17.65
C GLU A 89 -2.50 -35.94 18.30
N ASP A 90 -2.55 -34.64 18.05
CA ASP A 90 -3.58 -33.75 18.56
C ASP A 90 -4.90 -33.96 17.81
N LYS A 91 -5.73 -34.86 18.35
CA LYS A 91 -7.03 -35.26 17.79
C LYS A 91 -8.12 -34.36 18.35
N GLY A 92 -8.15 -33.09 17.99
CA GLY A 92 -9.14 -32.18 18.52
C GLY A 92 -8.94 -30.77 17.97
N GLY A 93 -9.36 -29.79 18.77
CA GLY A 93 -9.29 -28.39 18.47
C GLY A 93 -10.51 -27.86 17.72
N GLU A 94 -10.51 -26.57 17.52
CA GLU A 94 -11.57 -25.87 16.80
C GLU A 94 -11.46 -26.11 15.30
N LYS A 95 -12.60 -26.16 14.61
CA LYS A 95 -12.67 -26.14 13.16
C LYS A 95 -12.13 -24.83 12.62
N VAL A 96 -11.64 -24.84 11.37
CA VAL A 96 -11.31 -23.60 10.67
C VAL A 96 -12.59 -22.79 10.46
N VAL A 97 -12.60 -21.56 10.95
CA VAL A 97 -13.76 -20.68 10.83
C VAL A 97 -13.67 -19.85 9.56
N VAL A 98 -14.73 -19.85 8.76
CA VAL A 98 -14.85 -19.01 7.55
C VAL A 98 -16.00 -18.02 7.73
N ARG A 99 -15.71 -16.72 7.57
CA ARG A 99 -16.69 -15.65 7.74
C ARG A 99 -16.77 -14.78 6.48
N GLY A 100 -17.97 -14.71 5.89
CA GLY A 100 -18.27 -13.74 4.84
C GLY A 100 -18.92 -12.50 5.45
N VAL A 101 -18.33 -11.32 5.21
CA VAL A 101 -18.80 -10.02 5.70
C VAL A 101 -19.20 -9.11 4.55
N TRP A 102 -19.85 -7.98 4.87
CA TRP A 102 -20.34 -7.06 3.86
C TRP A 102 -19.22 -6.37 3.08
N ASP A 103 -18.24 -5.78 3.78
CA ASP A 103 -17.12 -5.05 3.18
C ASP A 103 -15.83 -5.15 4.01
N GLY A 104 -14.76 -4.52 3.52
CA GLY A 104 -13.45 -4.53 4.18
C GLY A 104 -13.42 -3.80 5.54
N GLU A 105 -14.32 -2.84 5.75
CA GLU A 105 -14.46 -2.18 7.05
C GLU A 105 -15.16 -3.11 8.05
N ALA A 106 -16.20 -3.81 7.63
CA ALA A 106 -16.84 -4.85 8.42
C ALA A 106 -15.85 -5.97 8.76
N GLU A 107 -14.95 -6.34 7.81
CA GLU A 107 -13.89 -7.32 8.03
C GLU A 107 -12.90 -6.86 9.12
N SER A 108 -12.44 -5.63 9.06
CA SER A 108 -11.52 -5.09 10.07
C SER A 108 -12.16 -4.95 11.45
N ARG A 109 -13.45 -4.60 11.49
CA ARG A 109 -14.24 -4.58 12.75
C ARG A 109 -14.38 -5.98 13.33
N LEU A 110 -14.79 -6.96 12.52
CA LEU A 110 -14.92 -8.36 12.96
C LEU A 110 -13.63 -8.86 13.59
N ILE A 111 -12.49 -8.67 12.91
CA ILE A 111 -11.19 -9.15 13.41
C ILE A 111 -10.79 -8.41 14.69
N ALA A 112 -10.98 -7.10 14.76
CA ALA A 112 -10.68 -6.36 15.99
C ALA A 112 -11.51 -6.84 17.19
N ASP A 113 -12.80 -7.07 16.99
CA ASP A 113 -13.70 -7.60 18.03
C ASP A 113 -13.32 -9.02 18.45
N GLU A 114 -12.82 -9.84 17.51
CA GLU A 114 -12.33 -11.18 17.81
C GLU A 114 -11.00 -11.17 18.55
N VAL A 115 -10.10 -10.25 18.21
CA VAL A 115 -8.84 -10.02 18.95
C VAL A 115 -9.13 -9.61 20.38
N GLU A 116 -10.07 -8.67 20.60
CA GLU A 116 -10.45 -8.27 21.96
C GLU A 116 -11.13 -9.41 22.74
N ARG A 117 -12.00 -10.18 22.08
CA ARG A 117 -12.62 -11.37 22.72
C ARG A 117 -11.56 -12.40 23.11
N ALA A 118 -10.62 -12.71 22.22
CA ALA A 118 -9.52 -13.62 22.51
C ALA A 118 -8.60 -13.09 23.63
N ARG A 119 -8.40 -11.76 23.69
CA ARG A 119 -7.62 -11.10 24.74
C ARG A 119 -8.30 -11.22 26.12
N LYS A 120 -9.62 -11.09 26.18
CA LYS A 120 -10.40 -11.20 27.42
C LYS A 120 -10.55 -12.66 27.85
N GLY A 121 -10.71 -13.59 26.89
CA GLY A 121 -11.03 -14.99 27.16
C GLY A 121 -12.40 -15.18 27.81
N SER A 122 -12.87 -16.42 27.89
CA SER A 122 -14.05 -16.79 28.68
C SER A 122 -13.68 -16.97 30.16
N THR A 123 -12.43 -17.34 30.40
CA THR A 123 -11.80 -17.47 31.73
C THR A 123 -10.36 -16.92 31.63
N ASP A 124 -9.74 -16.63 32.80
CA ASP A 124 -8.33 -16.20 32.82
C ASP A 124 -7.36 -17.20 32.17
N LYS A 125 -7.77 -18.46 32.07
CA LYS A 125 -6.95 -19.50 31.42
C LYS A 125 -7.06 -19.50 29.91
N ASP A 126 -8.18 -19.01 29.37
CA ASP A 126 -8.43 -18.94 27.93
C ASP A 126 -8.01 -17.59 27.33
N ALA A 127 -7.63 -16.62 28.19
CA ALA A 127 -7.18 -15.31 27.77
C ALA A 127 -5.84 -15.39 27.04
N ARG A 128 -5.78 -14.88 25.80
CA ARG A 128 -4.57 -14.87 24.96
C ARG A 128 -3.81 -13.55 25.11
N LYS A 129 -2.51 -13.58 24.93
CA LYS A 129 -1.72 -12.35 24.76
C LYS A 129 -1.87 -11.85 23.34
N TYR A 130 -1.71 -10.55 23.12
CA TYR A 130 -1.73 -9.99 21.76
C TYR A 130 -0.67 -10.62 20.85
N ARG A 131 0.53 -10.90 21.36
CA ARG A 131 1.62 -11.57 20.63
C ARG A 131 1.30 -13.00 20.19
N ASP A 132 0.27 -13.63 20.74
CA ASP A 132 -0.19 -14.97 20.37
C ASP A 132 -1.14 -14.94 19.15
N MET A 133 -1.42 -13.74 18.62
CA MET A 133 -2.35 -13.50 17.52
C MET A 133 -1.63 -12.88 16.34
N ALA A 134 -1.96 -13.34 15.13
CA ALA A 134 -1.42 -12.77 13.89
C ALA A 134 -2.50 -12.56 12.85
N ILE A 135 -2.38 -11.47 12.07
CA ILE A 135 -3.17 -11.19 10.87
C ILE A 135 -2.25 -11.38 9.67
N LEU A 136 -2.57 -12.34 8.82
CA LEU A 136 -1.77 -12.71 7.65
C LEU A 136 -2.51 -12.31 6.38
N VAL A 137 -2.01 -11.29 5.70
CA VAL A 137 -2.61 -10.75 4.47
C VAL A 137 -1.86 -11.23 3.23
N ARG A 138 -2.54 -11.28 2.07
CA ARG A 138 -1.89 -11.61 0.80
C ARG A 138 -0.98 -10.50 0.30
N ALA A 139 -1.41 -9.27 0.41
CA ALA A 139 -0.67 -8.10 -0.06
C ALA A 139 -0.64 -7.00 1.01
N SER A 140 0.43 -6.21 1.00
CA SER A 140 0.68 -5.24 2.06
C SER A 140 -0.33 -4.08 2.10
N PHE A 141 -1.00 -3.77 1.01
CA PHE A 141 -2.05 -2.74 1.00
C PHE A 141 -3.24 -3.10 1.91
N GLN A 142 -3.53 -4.40 2.06
CA GLN A 142 -4.62 -4.86 2.94
C GLN A 142 -4.40 -4.54 4.42
N MET A 143 -3.15 -4.24 4.83
CA MET A 143 -2.83 -3.99 6.24
C MET A 143 -3.47 -2.71 6.77
N ARG A 144 -3.65 -1.68 5.92
CA ARG A 144 -4.12 -0.36 6.32
C ARG A 144 -5.40 -0.40 7.16
N ALA A 145 -6.42 -1.12 6.70
CA ALA A 145 -7.72 -1.17 7.39
C ALA A 145 -7.59 -1.74 8.82
N PHE A 146 -6.71 -2.72 9.02
CA PHE A 146 -6.43 -3.28 10.36
C PHE A 146 -5.58 -2.33 11.20
N GLU A 147 -4.56 -1.71 10.62
CA GLU A 147 -3.70 -0.73 11.30
C GLU A 147 -4.53 0.44 11.82
N GLU A 148 -5.35 1.08 10.97
CA GLU A 148 -6.23 2.18 11.37
C GLU A 148 -7.22 1.76 12.46
N ARG A 149 -7.85 0.60 12.30
CA ARG A 149 -8.81 0.09 13.28
C ARG A 149 -8.16 -0.16 14.64
N PHE A 150 -6.96 -0.75 14.65
CA PHE A 150 -6.22 -1.04 15.87
C PHE A 150 -5.73 0.23 16.58
N VAL A 151 -5.31 1.24 15.81
CA VAL A 151 -4.95 2.54 16.37
C VAL A 151 -6.17 3.17 17.08
N LEU A 152 -7.33 3.22 16.41
CA LEU A 152 -8.56 3.79 16.97
C LEU A 152 -9.03 3.07 18.24
N LEU A 153 -8.89 1.75 18.30
CA LEU A 153 -9.26 0.93 19.46
C LEU A 153 -8.12 0.80 20.49
N GLN A 154 -6.97 1.41 20.25
CA GLN A 154 -5.76 1.29 21.07
C GLN A 154 -5.30 -0.17 21.28
N ILE A 155 -5.56 -1.03 20.30
CA ILE A 155 -5.05 -2.39 20.27
C ILE A 155 -3.58 -2.34 19.84
N PRO A 156 -2.63 -2.83 20.67
CA PRO A 156 -1.22 -2.81 20.30
C PRO A 156 -0.94 -3.77 19.13
N TYR A 157 -0.24 -3.27 18.10
CA TYR A 157 0.13 -4.07 16.94
C TYR A 157 1.56 -3.78 16.47
N THR A 158 2.12 -4.70 15.70
CA THR A 158 3.42 -4.56 15.05
C THR A 158 3.35 -5.09 13.62
N VAL A 159 3.79 -4.29 12.65
CA VAL A 159 3.95 -4.74 11.26
C VAL A 159 5.30 -5.43 11.11
N VAL A 160 5.27 -6.69 10.67
CA VAL A 160 6.48 -7.52 10.47
C VAL A 160 6.87 -7.52 9.00
N GLY A 161 8.13 -7.18 8.74
CA GLY A 161 8.70 -7.22 7.39
C GLY A 161 8.64 -5.91 6.60
N GLY A 162 8.24 -4.81 7.23
CA GLY A 162 8.22 -3.49 6.59
C GLY A 162 7.70 -2.38 7.48
N PRO A 163 7.71 -1.14 6.99
CA PRO A 163 7.09 -0.01 7.67
C PRO A 163 5.57 -0.14 7.66
N ARG A 164 4.92 0.55 8.58
CA ARG A 164 3.47 0.73 8.63
C ARG A 164 2.98 1.45 7.40
N PHE A 165 1.67 1.37 7.11
CA PHE A 165 1.12 1.89 5.87
C PHE A 165 1.45 3.37 5.65
N PHE A 166 1.16 4.23 6.63
CA PHE A 166 1.41 5.68 6.52
C PHE A 166 2.88 6.09 6.63
N GLU A 167 3.77 5.20 7.05
CA GLU A 167 5.22 5.43 7.10
C GLU A 167 5.92 5.09 5.78
N ARG A 168 5.25 4.38 4.86
CA ARG A 168 5.83 3.97 3.58
C ARG A 168 6.20 5.17 2.74
N ALA A 169 7.35 5.07 2.05
CA ALA A 169 7.91 6.19 1.30
C ALA A 169 6.93 6.78 0.29
N GLU A 170 6.29 5.93 -0.53
CA GLU A 170 5.32 6.34 -1.54
C GLU A 170 4.07 7.00 -0.95
N ILE A 171 3.64 6.56 0.24
CA ILE A 171 2.49 7.15 0.96
C ILE A 171 2.86 8.51 1.53
N ARG A 172 4.03 8.63 2.13
CA ARG A 172 4.55 9.91 2.64
C ARG A 172 4.77 10.92 1.51
N ASP A 173 5.21 10.46 0.32
CA ASP A 173 5.37 11.31 -0.86
C ASP A 173 4.01 11.82 -1.33
N ALA A 174 3.01 10.94 -1.46
CA ALA A 174 1.65 11.30 -1.83
C ALA A 174 1.01 12.29 -0.84
N HIS A 175 1.16 12.06 0.47
CA HIS A 175 0.69 13.00 1.50
C HIS A 175 1.40 14.35 1.41
N ALA A 176 2.70 14.38 1.11
CA ALA A 176 3.41 15.63 0.96
C ALA A 176 2.87 16.46 -0.23
N TYR A 177 2.47 15.83 -1.34
CA TYR A 177 1.75 16.52 -2.41
C TYR A 177 0.43 17.12 -1.92
N LEU A 178 -0.41 16.34 -1.23
CA LEU A 178 -1.71 16.81 -0.73
C LEU A 178 -1.56 17.95 0.28
N ARG A 179 -0.62 17.83 1.22
CA ARG A 179 -0.34 18.86 2.21
C ARG A 179 0.14 20.17 1.56
N LEU A 180 1.00 20.08 0.55
CA LEU A 180 1.48 21.26 -0.17
C LEU A 180 0.40 21.91 -1.04
N ILE A 181 -0.54 21.13 -1.57
CA ILE A 181 -1.73 21.61 -2.28
C ILE A 181 -2.65 22.37 -1.30
N GLN A 182 -2.87 21.83 -0.10
CA GLN A 182 -3.70 22.45 0.91
C GLN A 182 -3.04 23.69 1.50
N SER A 183 -1.76 23.61 1.89
CA SER A 183 -0.99 24.71 2.45
C SER A 183 0.38 24.84 1.81
N GLN A 184 0.66 26.02 1.22
CA GLN A 184 1.99 26.32 0.65
C GLN A 184 3.05 26.68 1.71
N ASP A 185 2.67 26.65 2.98
CA ASP A 185 3.56 26.98 4.10
C ASP A 185 4.28 25.73 4.64
N ASP A 186 4.02 24.55 4.06
CA ASP A 186 4.64 23.30 4.46
C ASP A 186 5.98 23.08 3.77
N ASP A 187 7.02 23.66 4.36
CA ASP A 187 8.39 23.56 3.84
C ASP A 187 8.92 22.12 3.81
N LEU A 188 8.53 21.28 4.77
CA LEU A 188 8.93 19.88 4.81
C LEU A 188 8.29 19.07 3.68
N ALA A 189 7.02 19.33 3.39
CA ALA A 189 6.34 18.73 2.24
C ALA A 189 6.98 19.19 0.93
N PHE A 190 7.30 20.47 0.79
CA PHE A 190 7.99 21.01 -0.38
C PHE A 190 9.35 20.33 -0.57
N GLU A 191 10.21 20.30 0.45
CA GLU A 191 11.53 19.67 0.40
C GLU A 191 11.44 18.21 -0.07
N ARG A 192 10.44 17.49 0.42
CA ARG A 192 10.23 16.09 0.10
C ARG A 192 9.90 15.85 -1.36
N ILE A 193 9.03 16.67 -1.97
CA ILE A 193 8.45 16.38 -3.29
C ILE A 193 9.02 17.22 -4.43
N VAL A 194 9.75 18.29 -4.17
CA VAL A 194 10.25 19.19 -5.23
C VAL A 194 11.09 18.47 -6.29
N ASN A 195 11.79 17.41 -5.92
CA ASN A 195 12.55 16.54 -6.83
C ASN A 195 12.11 15.07 -6.78
N THR A 196 10.91 14.79 -6.34
CA THR A 196 10.32 13.45 -6.29
C THR A 196 9.00 13.45 -7.10
N PRO A 197 8.96 12.79 -8.29
CA PRO A 197 10.04 12.08 -8.99
C PRO A 197 11.18 13.01 -9.45
N LYS A 198 12.29 12.45 -9.90
CA LYS A 198 13.48 13.23 -10.28
C LYS A 198 13.18 14.23 -11.41
N ARG A 199 13.32 15.54 -11.12
CA ARG A 199 13.10 16.65 -12.06
C ARG A 199 14.40 17.37 -12.44
N GLY A 200 15.56 16.90 -11.96
CA GLY A 200 16.84 17.57 -12.14
C GLY A 200 17.07 18.75 -11.18
N ILE A 201 16.31 18.80 -10.08
CA ILE A 201 16.49 19.75 -8.98
C ILE A 201 17.33 19.05 -7.92
N GLY A 202 18.64 19.24 -7.95
CA GLY A 202 19.57 18.55 -7.04
C GLY A 202 19.54 19.10 -5.62
N GLU A 203 20.12 18.35 -4.68
CA GLU A 203 20.18 18.70 -3.24
C GLU A 203 20.78 20.09 -2.99
N THR A 204 21.81 20.48 -3.74
CA THR A 204 22.42 21.81 -3.65
C THR A 204 21.44 22.93 -3.99
N THR A 205 20.52 22.69 -4.94
CA THR A 205 19.47 23.65 -5.29
C THR A 205 18.43 23.74 -4.18
N VAL A 206 18.01 22.59 -3.64
CA VAL A 206 17.07 22.52 -2.52
C VAL A 206 17.65 23.24 -1.29
N ALA A 207 18.91 22.97 -0.95
CA ALA A 207 19.59 23.65 0.14
C ALA A 207 19.63 25.17 -0.06
N LYS A 208 19.89 25.65 -1.29
CA LYS A 208 19.87 27.08 -1.63
C LYS A 208 18.47 27.67 -1.48
N LEU A 209 17.42 26.97 -1.92
CA LEU A 209 16.03 27.37 -1.76
C LEU A 209 15.67 27.57 -0.28
N LEU A 210 16.01 26.58 0.56
CA LEU A 210 15.74 26.63 2.00
C LEU A 210 16.55 27.73 2.69
N GLN A 211 17.76 28.01 2.22
CA GLN A 211 18.57 29.13 2.73
C GLN A 211 17.92 30.47 2.41
N VAL A 212 17.44 30.66 1.17
CA VAL A 212 16.72 31.90 0.77
C VAL A 212 15.44 32.06 1.59
N ALA A 213 14.69 30.97 1.77
CA ALA A 213 13.48 30.98 2.59
C ALA A 213 13.78 31.44 4.03
N ARG A 214 14.80 30.89 4.66
CA ARG A 214 15.23 31.26 6.03
C ARG A 214 15.69 32.72 6.15
N LEU A 215 16.54 33.16 5.22
CA LEU A 215 17.06 34.52 5.22
C LEU A 215 15.96 35.56 4.95
N GLY A 216 15.02 35.23 4.08
CA GLY A 216 13.89 36.11 3.74
C GLY A 216 12.71 36.03 4.71
N GLY A 217 12.72 35.08 5.68
CA GLY A 217 11.58 34.83 6.56
C GLY A 217 10.30 34.44 5.79
N VAL A 218 10.48 33.75 4.64
CA VAL A 218 9.36 33.34 3.75
C VAL A 218 9.34 31.82 3.59
N THR A 219 8.25 31.28 3.08
CA THR A 219 8.12 29.84 2.83
C THR A 219 9.01 29.38 1.68
N ALA A 220 9.35 28.09 1.66
CA ALA A 220 10.16 27.48 0.60
C ALA A 220 9.51 27.66 -0.79
N VAL A 221 8.18 27.60 -0.90
CA VAL A 221 7.42 27.86 -2.13
C VAL A 221 7.62 29.31 -2.58
N THR A 222 7.52 30.28 -1.66
CA THR A 222 7.72 31.70 -1.95
C THR A 222 9.16 31.97 -2.39
N ALA A 223 10.15 31.42 -1.68
CA ALA A 223 11.55 31.51 -2.08
C ALA A 223 11.80 30.90 -3.46
N ALA A 224 11.19 29.76 -3.76
CA ALA A 224 11.26 29.11 -5.07
C ALA A 224 10.72 30.03 -6.18
N ARG A 225 9.55 30.69 -5.95
CA ARG A 225 8.98 31.66 -6.89
C ARG A 225 9.91 32.85 -7.12
N GLN A 226 10.58 33.33 -6.07
CA GLN A 226 11.54 34.43 -6.20
C GLN A 226 12.75 34.00 -7.03
N LEU A 227 13.34 32.84 -6.72
CA LEU A 227 14.54 32.34 -7.41
C LEU A 227 14.31 32.00 -8.88
N VAL A 228 13.11 31.55 -9.26
CA VAL A 228 12.75 31.32 -10.69
C VAL A 228 12.83 32.61 -11.51
N LEU A 229 12.61 33.78 -10.89
CA LEU A 229 12.67 35.08 -11.55
C LEU A 229 14.08 35.67 -11.64
N THR A 230 15.10 34.94 -11.15
CA THR A 230 16.50 35.39 -11.13
C THR A 230 17.39 34.46 -11.98
N ASP A 231 18.61 34.88 -12.22
CA ASP A 231 19.65 34.06 -12.89
C ASP A 231 20.48 33.20 -11.94
N GLU A 232 20.06 33.11 -10.66
CA GLU A 232 20.76 32.35 -9.61
C GLU A 232 20.81 30.86 -9.88
N LEU A 233 19.78 30.31 -10.51
CA LEU A 233 19.69 28.90 -10.90
C LEU A 233 20.15 28.70 -12.34
N ALA A 234 20.67 27.50 -12.62
CA ALA A 234 20.93 27.09 -14.00
C ALA A 234 19.61 27.05 -14.78
N ALA A 235 19.62 27.42 -16.07
CA ALA A 235 18.41 27.54 -16.90
C ALA A 235 17.53 26.28 -16.87
N ARG A 236 18.14 25.09 -16.96
CA ARG A 236 17.41 23.81 -16.91
C ARG A 236 16.69 23.59 -15.56
N THR A 237 17.39 23.85 -14.46
CA THR A 237 16.82 23.71 -13.11
C THR A 237 15.72 24.75 -12.86
N ARG A 238 15.95 25.98 -13.33
CA ARG A 238 14.96 27.08 -13.25
C ARG A 238 13.67 26.71 -13.99
N THR A 239 13.78 26.16 -15.21
CA THR A 239 12.63 25.71 -15.99
C THR A 239 11.89 24.57 -15.28
N ALA A 240 12.62 23.58 -14.76
CA ALA A 240 12.03 22.45 -14.03
C ALA A 240 11.27 22.93 -12.77
N LEU A 241 11.85 23.87 -12.01
CA LEU A 241 11.23 24.44 -10.84
C LEU A 241 10.00 25.28 -11.20
N ALA A 242 10.08 26.10 -12.26
CA ALA A 242 8.94 26.88 -12.77
C ALA A 242 7.76 25.99 -13.19
N ASN A 243 8.06 24.86 -13.86
CA ASN A 243 7.02 23.90 -14.27
C ASN A 243 6.36 23.28 -13.02
N PHE A 244 7.15 22.84 -12.06
CA PHE A 244 6.63 22.28 -10.81
C PHE A 244 5.71 23.26 -10.06
N LEU A 245 6.12 24.53 -9.93
CA LEU A 245 5.32 25.57 -9.28
C LEU A 245 4.01 25.84 -10.02
N ARG A 246 4.05 25.86 -11.36
CA ARG A 246 2.85 26.02 -12.20
C ARG A 246 1.89 24.84 -12.04
N ASP A 247 2.40 23.61 -12.01
CA ASP A 247 1.59 22.42 -11.80
C ASP A 247 0.97 22.44 -10.40
N LEU A 248 1.72 22.85 -9.37
CA LEU A 248 1.22 23.00 -8.00
C LEU A 248 0.06 24.01 -7.93
N ASP A 249 0.19 25.18 -8.62
CA ASP A 249 -0.88 26.18 -8.67
C ASP A 249 -2.13 25.65 -9.37
N ARG A 250 -1.97 24.88 -10.43
CA ARG A 250 -3.07 24.25 -11.14
C ARG A 250 -3.77 23.22 -10.26
N TRP A 251 -3.06 22.29 -9.63
CA TRP A 251 -3.64 21.29 -8.73
C TRP A 251 -4.38 21.95 -7.55
N ARG A 252 -3.86 23.05 -7.05
CA ARG A 252 -4.52 23.82 -6.00
C ARG A 252 -5.85 24.40 -6.47
N ALA A 253 -5.90 24.96 -7.66
CA ALA A 253 -7.14 25.45 -8.25
C ALA A 253 -8.14 24.32 -8.55
N GLU A 254 -7.65 23.15 -8.91
CA GLU A 254 -8.47 21.96 -9.13
C GLU A 254 -9.02 21.37 -7.84
N ALA A 255 -8.29 21.48 -6.71
CA ALA A 255 -8.74 21.01 -5.40
C ALA A 255 -10.08 21.59 -4.95
N GLU A 256 -10.42 22.81 -5.41
CA GLU A 256 -11.70 23.46 -5.10
C GLU A 256 -12.90 22.87 -5.87
N ARG A 257 -12.64 22.13 -6.96
CA ARG A 257 -13.67 21.69 -7.92
C ARG A 257 -13.73 20.19 -8.11
N THR A 258 -12.66 19.49 -7.74
CA THR A 258 -12.48 18.06 -7.98
C THR A 258 -12.50 17.30 -6.66
N ALA A 259 -13.20 16.16 -6.62
CA ALA A 259 -13.17 15.29 -5.46
C ALA A 259 -11.72 14.85 -5.15
N HIS A 260 -11.32 14.93 -3.90
CA HIS A 260 -9.94 14.72 -3.46
C HIS A 260 -9.32 13.36 -3.85
N PRO A 261 -10.04 12.21 -3.97
CA PRO A 261 -9.44 11.01 -4.52
C PRO A 261 -9.03 11.15 -5.99
N ARG A 262 -9.87 11.79 -6.80
CA ARG A 262 -9.57 12.06 -8.22
C ARG A 262 -8.45 13.10 -8.39
N LEU A 263 -8.42 14.11 -7.51
CA LEU A 263 -7.31 15.05 -7.47
C LEU A 263 -5.99 14.31 -7.21
N MET A 264 -5.96 13.40 -6.23
CA MET A 264 -4.75 12.62 -5.92
C MET A 264 -4.30 11.75 -7.10
N GLU A 265 -5.23 11.09 -7.79
CA GLU A 265 -4.92 10.32 -9.00
C GLU A 265 -4.27 11.22 -10.06
N ALA A 266 -4.87 12.37 -10.35
CA ALA A 266 -4.34 13.33 -11.32
C ALA A 266 -2.95 13.83 -10.92
N VAL A 267 -2.73 14.18 -9.65
CA VAL A 267 -1.44 14.63 -9.13
C VAL A 267 -0.37 13.56 -9.28
N LEU A 268 -0.66 12.31 -8.93
CA LEU A 268 0.29 11.20 -9.05
C LEU A 268 0.66 10.91 -10.52
N GLU A 269 -0.28 11.05 -11.43
CA GLU A 269 -0.06 10.79 -12.86
C GLU A 269 0.66 11.95 -13.54
N GLU A 270 0.17 13.19 -13.37
CA GLU A 270 0.72 14.38 -14.00
C GLU A 270 2.09 14.79 -13.46
N SER A 271 2.37 14.52 -12.18
CA SER A 271 3.70 14.69 -11.60
C SER A 271 4.73 13.71 -12.17
N GLY A 272 4.29 12.65 -12.86
CA GLY A 272 5.11 11.55 -13.35
C GLY A 272 5.50 10.55 -12.26
N TYR A 273 4.87 10.60 -11.09
CA TYR A 273 5.20 9.72 -9.96
C TYR A 273 4.87 8.26 -10.26
N THR A 274 3.66 8.00 -10.76
CA THR A 274 3.24 6.65 -11.15
C THR A 274 4.05 6.11 -12.32
N ASP A 275 4.42 6.96 -13.28
CA ASP A 275 5.26 6.55 -14.42
C ASP A 275 6.67 6.19 -13.98
N ALA A 276 7.25 6.96 -13.05
CA ALA A 276 8.55 6.63 -12.47
C ALA A 276 8.54 5.25 -11.78
N LEU A 277 7.44 4.92 -11.07
CA LEU A 277 7.26 3.60 -10.45
C LEU A 277 7.03 2.48 -11.48
N ARG A 278 6.28 2.73 -12.57
CA ARG A 278 6.07 1.76 -13.66
C ARG A 278 7.36 1.43 -14.40
N LEU A 279 8.24 2.40 -14.55
CA LEU A 279 9.55 2.23 -15.18
C LEU A 279 10.59 1.59 -14.26
N ASP A 280 10.38 1.64 -12.96
CA ASP A 280 11.26 1.00 -11.98
C ASP A 280 11.08 -0.52 -12.04
N LYS A 281 12.14 -1.23 -12.41
CA LYS A 281 12.19 -2.70 -12.48
C LYS A 281 12.43 -3.37 -11.12
N GLY A 282 12.45 -2.60 -10.05
CA GLY A 282 12.63 -3.11 -8.70
C GLY A 282 11.48 -4.02 -8.26
N PRO A 283 11.75 -5.02 -7.41
CA PRO A 283 10.73 -6.01 -7.00
C PRO A 283 9.58 -5.40 -6.19
N THR A 284 9.75 -4.19 -5.66
CA THR A 284 8.74 -3.50 -4.83
C THR A 284 7.89 -2.49 -5.59
N SER A 285 8.20 -2.19 -6.86
CA SER A 285 7.53 -1.14 -7.63
C SER A 285 6.03 -1.37 -7.75
N GLN A 286 5.64 -2.60 -8.02
CA GLN A 286 4.24 -2.97 -8.13
C GLN A 286 3.50 -2.84 -6.79
N THR A 287 4.11 -3.28 -5.71
CA THR A 287 3.55 -3.13 -4.36
C THR A 287 3.35 -1.67 -3.99
N ARG A 288 4.27 -0.78 -4.39
CA ARG A 288 4.12 0.67 -4.19
C ARG A 288 2.94 1.24 -4.96
N LEU A 289 2.73 0.80 -6.21
CA LEU A 289 1.56 1.19 -7.01
C LEU A 289 0.25 0.72 -6.37
N GLU A 290 0.22 -0.50 -5.83
CA GLU A 290 -0.94 -1.04 -5.10
C GLU A 290 -1.21 -0.25 -3.82
N ASN A 291 -0.17 0.12 -3.08
CA ASN A 291 -0.30 0.96 -1.89
C ASN A 291 -0.87 2.36 -2.24
N LEU A 292 -0.44 2.97 -3.35
CA LEU A 292 -1.00 4.24 -3.80
C LEU A 292 -2.46 4.12 -4.23
N LYS A 293 -2.86 3.03 -4.88
CA LYS A 293 -4.26 2.76 -5.19
C LYS A 293 -5.11 2.63 -3.93
N GLU A 294 -4.62 1.89 -2.94
CA GLU A 294 -5.27 1.75 -1.64
C GLU A 294 -5.41 3.11 -0.93
N LEU A 295 -4.36 3.95 -0.99
CA LEU A 295 -4.41 5.32 -0.46
C LEU A 295 -5.56 6.11 -1.08
N VAL A 296 -5.59 6.19 -2.40
CA VAL A 296 -6.64 6.91 -3.15
C VAL A 296 -8.03 6.37 -2.82
N GLN A 297 -8.15 5.05 -2.73
CA GLN A 297 -9.41 4.41 -2.39
C GLN A 297 -9.87 4.78 -0.97
N SER A 298 -8.95 4.78 0.00
CA SER A 298 -9.26 5.15 1.39
C SER A 298 -9.72 6.59 1.55
N MET A 299 -9.18 7.49 0.72
CA MET A 299 -9.60 8.90 0.72
C MET A 299 -11.09 9.06 0.41
N GLY A 300 -11.69 8.14 -0.37
CA GLY A 300 -13.11 8.16 -0.69
C GLY A 300 -14.06 7.98 0.49
N ASN A 301 -13.57 7.56 1.65
CA ASN A 301 -14.34 7.43 2.89
C ASN A 301 -14.52 8.77 3.64
N PHE A 302 -13.88 9.83 3.18
CA PHE A 302 -13.90 11.15 3.80
C PHE A 302 -14.63 12.15 2.90
N GLU A 303 -15.34 13.08 3.50
CA GLU A 303 -16.07 14.11 2.75
C GLU A 303 -15.14 15.16 2.13
N THR A 304 -14.05 15.49 2.83
CA THR A 304 -13.11 16.54 2.41
C THR A 304 -11.65 16.07 2.52
N LEU A 305 -10.76 16.73 1.79
CA LEU A 305 -9.31 16.53 1.89
C LEU A 305 -8.79 16.86 3.30
N GLU A 306 -9.33 17.90 3.90
CA GLU A 306 -8.96 18.36 5.24
C GLU A 306 -9.27 17.26 6.28
N ALA A 307 -10.51 16.73 6.29
CA ALA A 307 -10.91 15.65 7.18
C ALA A 307 -10.02 14.40 7.01
N TYR A 308 -9.64 14.09 5.76
CA TYR A 308 -8.71 12.99 5.50
C TYR A 308 -7.32 13.24 6.10
N LEU A 309 -6.74 14.42 5.89
CA LEU A 309 -5.39 14.75 6.40
C LEU A 309 -5.37 14.85 7.94
N GLU A 310 -6.42 15.35 8.55
CA GLU A 310 -6.59 15.35 10.01
C GLU A 310 -6.65 13.91 10.56
N HIS A 311 -7.42 13.04 9.91
CA HIS A 311 -7.49 11.63 10.29
C HIS A 311 -6.11 10.96 10.23
N VAL A 312 -5.37 11.16 9.15
CA VAL A 312 -4.01 10.60 8.99
C VAL A 312 -3.07 11.13 10.08
N ALA A 313 -3.11 12.43 10.38
CA ALA A 313 -2.32 13.01 11.46
C ALA A 313 -2.66 12.38 12.81
N LEU A 314 -3.95 12.21 13.11
CA LEU A 314 -4.42 11.55 14.33
C LEU A 314 -3.91 10.09 14.43
N VAL A 315 -4.02 9.32 13.35
CA VAL A 315 -3.53 7.93 13.32
C VAL A 315 -2.02 7.87 13.58
N MET A 316 -1.26 8.78 12.97
CA MET A 316 0.19 8.83 13.16
C MET A 316 0.59 9.26 14.59
N ASP A 317 -0.15 10.18 15.20
CA ASP A 317 0.11 10.68 16.56
C ASP A 317 -0.27 9.67 17.65
N LEU A 318 -1.35 8.91 17.46
CA LEU A 318 -1.81 7.88 18.40
C LEU A 318 -0.92 6.64 18.42
N ASP A 319 -0.08 6.50 17.41
CA ASP A 319 0.79 5.35 17.27
C ASP A 319 1.95 5.37 18.26
N ARG A 320 1.91 4.46 19.23
CA ARG A 320 2.88 4.37 20.35
C ARG A 320 4.17 3.61 19.99
N GLY A 321 4.34 3.18 18.74
CA GLY A 321 5.49 2.38 18.34
C GLY A 321 5.45 0.91 18.79
N PRO A 322 6.53 0.15 18.57
CA PRO A 322 6.57 -1.29 18.85
C PRO A 322 6.35 -1.59 20.33
N GLN A 323 5.45 -2.53 20.64
CA GLN A 323 5.18 -3.01 21.99
C GLN A 323 5.56 -4.49 22.11
N ALA A 324 5.98 -4.91 23.32
CA ALA A 324 6.39 -6.29 23.57
C ALA A 324 5.23 -7.29 23.48
N ASP A 325 4.00 -6.86 23.82
CA ASP A 325 2.77 -7.65 23.68
C ASP A 325 1.86 -6.97 22.65
N ALA A 326 1.97 -7.35 21.39
CA ALA A 326 1.30 -6.74 20.26
C ALA A 326 0.85 -7.79 19.23
N VAL A 327 -0.31 -7.57 18.58
CA VAL A 327 -0.79 -8.37 17.46
C VAL A 327 0.17 -8.21 16.30
N GLN A 328 0.55 -9.29 15.66
CA GLN A 328 1.46 -9.24 14.52
C GLN A 328 0.69 -9.16 13.21
N ILE A 329 0.94 -8.14 12.41
CA ILE A 329 0.36 -7.96 11.09
C ILE A 329 1.47 -8.15 10.05
N MET A 330 1.28 -9.07 9.12
CA MET A 330 2.30 -9.38 8.10
C MET A 330 1.70 -9.99 6.85
N THR A 331 2.51 -10.07 5.79
CA THR A 331 2.12 -10.84 4.60
C THR A 331 2.26 -12.34 4.86
N LEU A 332 1.50 -13.15 4.14
CA LEU A 332 1.62 -14.60 4.13
C LEU A 332 3.05 -15.07 3.84
N HIS A 333 3.77 -14.38 2.95
CA HIS A 333 5.18 -14.68 2.65
C HIS A 333 6.10 -14.44 3.86
N SER A 334 5.87 -13.36 4.59
CA SER A 334 6.66 -13.04 5.79
C SER A 334 6.37 -14.00 6.95
N ALA A 335 5.20 -14.62 6.94
CA ALA A 335 4.80 -15.59 7.96
C ALA A 335 5.46 -16.97 7.81
N LYS A 336 6.15 -17.24 6.69
CA LYS A 336 6.84 -18.53 6.51
C LYS A 336 7.89 -18.74 7.59
N GLY A 337 7.80 -19.88 8.29
CA GLY A 337 8.67 -20.22 9.42
C GLY A 337 8.17 -19.79 10.79
N LEU A 338 7.19 -18.87 10.85
CA LEU A 338 6.55 -18.46 12.09
C LEU A 338 5.35 -19.36 12.43
N GLU A 339 4.84 -19.22 13.66
CA GLU A 339 3.63 -19.92 14.12
C GLU A 339 2.97 -19.14 15.28
N PHE A 340 1.64 -19.19 15.33
CA PHE A 340 0.84 -18.47 16.31
C PHE A 340 -0.32 -19.32 16.80
N PRO A 341 -0.73 -19.21 18.08
CA PRO A 341 -1.91 -19.87 18.59
C PRO A 341 -3.19 -19.52 17.79
N LEU A 342 -3.41 -18.25 17.47
CA LEU A 342 -4.56 -17.77 16.71
C LEU A 342 -4.10 -16.98 15.48
N VAL A 343 -4.60 -17.37 14.29
CA VAL A 343 -4.28 -16.74 13.02
C VAL A 343 -5.55 -16.25 12.32
N PHE A 344 -5.56 -14.99 11.92
CA PHE A 344 -6.57 -14.40 11.04
C PHE A 344 -6.04 -14.33 9.61
N LEU A 345 -6.86 -14.73 8.66
CA LEU A 345 -6.57 -14.83 7.23
C LEU A 345 -7.62 -14.04 6.42
N PRO A 346 -7.54 -12.69 6.43
CA PRO A 346 -8.52 -11.85 5.74
C PRO A 346 -8.29 -11.78 4.25
N GLY A 347 -9.34 -11.32 3.53
CA GLY A 347 -9.25 -10.99 2.10
C GLY A 347 -9.17 -12.21 1.19
N TRP A 348 -9.80 -13.32 1.56
CA TRP A 348 -9.90 -14.49 0.70
C TRP A 348 -10.96 -14.29 -0.40
N GLU A 349 -10.60 -13.48 -1.39
CA GLU A 349 -11.46 -13.05 -2.49
C GLU A 349 -10.79 -13.27 -3.84
N GLU A 350 -11.53 -13.65 -4.87
CA GLU A 350 -11.02 -13.81 -6.23
C GLU A 350 -10.37 -12.50 -6.72
N GLY A 351 -9.19 -12.64 -7.34
CA GLY A 351 -8.39 -11.50 -7.81
C GLY A 351 -7.49 -10.87 -6.74
N VAL A 352 -7.82 -11.06 -5.44
CA VAL A 352 -6.97 -10.66 -4.31
C VAL A 352 -6.15 -11.86 -3.85
N PHE A 353 -6.82 -12.96 -3.54
CA PHE A 353 -6.21 -14.23 -3.15
C PHE A 353 -7.07 -15.40 -3.62
N PRO A 354 -6.70 -16.08 -4.73
CA PRO A 354 -5.45 -15.95 -5.48
C PRO A 354 -5.30 -14.59 -6.16
N SER A 355 -4.04 -14.12 -6.26
CA SER A 355 -3.72 -12.88 -6.93
C SER A 355 -3.96 -12.99 -8.43
N GLN A 356 -4.79 -12.11 -9.01
CA GLN A 356 -5.04 -12.06 -10.46
C GLN A 356 -3.75 -11.96 -11.24
N ARG A 357 -2.83 -11.11 -10.79
CA ARG A 357 -1.53 -10.95 -11.42
C ARG A 357 -0.73 -12.23 -11.50
N SER A 358 -0.69 -13.00 -10.41
CA SER A 358 0.04 -14.29 -10.35
C SER A 358 -0.50 -15.27 -11.40
N MET A 359 -1.83 -15.27 -11.59
CA MET A 359 -2.50 -16.09 -12.59
C MET A 359 -2.22 -15.58 -14.02
N ASP A 360 -2.25 -14.27 -14.24
CA ASP A 360 -1.98 -13.68 -15.56
C ASP A 360 -0.53 -13.88 -16.02
N GLU A 361 0.45 -13.78 -15.10
CA GLU A 361 1.87 -13.95 -15.41
C GLU A 361 2.30 -15.41 -15.57
N SER A 362 1.72 -16.33 -14.80
CA SER A 362 2.20 -17.71 -14.67
C SER A 362 1.14 -18.79 -14.87
N GLY A 363 -0.10 -18.42 -15.15
CA GLY A 363 -1.19 -19.35 -15.41
C GLY A 363 -1.42 -20.37 -14.27
N GLU A 364 -1.51 -21.67 -14.59
CA GLU A 364 -1.74 -22.75 -13.64
C GLU A 364 -0.60 -22.84 -12.59
N LYS A 365 0.65 -22.58 -12.97
CA LYS A 365 1.78 -22.58 -12.03
C LYS A 365 1.63 -21.45 -10.99
N GLY A 366 1.15 -20.28 -11.42
CA GLY A 366 0.85 -19.17 -10.53
C GLY A 366 -0.26 -19.52 -9.53
N LEU A 367 -1.31 -20.18 -9.99
CA LEU A 367 -2.39 -20.65 -9.12
C LEU A 367 -1.90 -21.69 -8.11
N GLU A 368 -1.05 -22.63 -8.53
CA GLU A 368 -0.45 -23.60 -7.62
C GLU A 368 0.45 -22.96 -6.56
N GLU A 369 1.20 -21.89 -6.91
CA GLU A 369 2.01 -21.13 -5.95
C GLU A 369 1.12 -20.37 -4.96
N GLU A 370 0.04 -19.73 -5.42
CA GLU A 370 -0.94 -19.07 -4.55
C GLU A 370 -1.61 -20.07 -3.60
N ARG A 371 -1.92 -21.29 -4.06
CA ARG A 371 -2.45 -22.37 -3.20
C ARG A 371 -1.44 -22.84 -2.15
N ARG A 372 -0.14 -22.93 -2.50
CA ARG A 372 0.92 -23.19 -1.51
C ARG A 372 1.00 -22.06 -0.47
N LEU A 373 0.79 -20.83 -0.91
CA LEU A 373 0.77 -19.68 -0.01
C LEU A 373 -0.43 -19.74 0.95
N ALA A 374 -1.61 -20.16 0.48
CA ALA A 374 -2.78 -20.38 1.32
C ALA A 374 -2.55 -21.53 2.32
N TYR A 375 -1.96 -22.63 1.85
CA TYR A 375 -1.51 -23.74 2.72
C TYR A 375 -0.54 -23.27 3.80
N VAL A 376 0.47 -22.45 3.43
CA VAL A 376 1.39 -21.84 4.40
C VAL A 376 0.61 -21.01 5.41
N GLY A 377 -0.30 -20.16 4.98
CA GLY A 377 -1.10 -19.30 5.88
C GLY A 377 -1.88 -20.10 6.92
N ILE A 378 -2.67 -21.08 6.47
CA ILE A 378 -3.47 -21.93 7.38
C ILE A 378 -2.57 -22.68 8.36
N THR A 379 -1.44 -23.23 7.90
CA THR A 379 -0.50 -23.99 8.74
C THR A 379 0.35 -23.12 9.67
N ARG A 380 0.18 -21.79 9.69
CA ARG A 380 0.79 -20.93 10.72
C ARG A 380 -0.01 -20.99 12.02
N ALA A 381 -1.27 -21.40 11.97
CA ALA A 381 -2.10 -21.55 13.14
C ALA A 381 -1.75 -22.83 13.90
N ARG A 382 -1.62 -22.69 15.21
CA ARG A 382 -1.42 -23.81 16.14
C ARG A 382 -2.76 -24.35 16.64
N GLU A 383 -3.64 -23.48 17.03
CA GLU A 383 -4.89 -23.82 17.73
C GLU A 383 -6.13 -23.36 16.96
N GLU A 384 -6.13 -22.14 16.43
CA GLU A 384 -7.27 -21.58 15.71
C GLU A 384 -6.85 -20.87 14.42
N ALA A 385 -7.57 -21.14 13.33
CA ALA A 385 -7.45 -20.44 12.06
C ALA A 385 -8.80 -19.84 11.66
N ARG A 386 -8.82 -18.54 11.36
CA ARG A 386 -10.01 -17.77 11.00
C ARG A 386 -9.83 -17.07 9.67
N VAL A 387 -10.56 -17.55 8.67
CA VAL A 387 -10.57 -17.03 7.30
C VAL A 387 -11.72 -16.06 7.16
N SER A 388 -11.51 -14.93 6.48
CA SER A 388 -12.59 -14.00 6.16
C SER A 388 -12.48 -13.47 4.74
N PHE A 389 -13.63 -13.05 4.19
CA PHE A 389 -13.74 -12.40 2.89
C PHE A 389 -14.84 -11.34 2.92
N ALA A 390 -14.68 -10.28 2.14
CA ALA A 390 -15.68 -9.24 1.97
C ALA A 390 -16.44 -9.44 0.67
N ALA A 391 -17.78 -9.36 0.73
CA ALA A 391 -18.64 -9.50 -0.46
C ALA A 391 -18.62 -8.24 -1.34
N ASN A 392 -18.21 -7.10 -0.81
CA ASN A 392 -18.14 -5.84 -1.53
C ASN A 392 -16.85 -5.10 -1.16
N ARG A 393 -16.27 -4.46 -2.18
CA ARG A 393 -15.16 -3.53 -1.98
C ARG A 393 -15.45 -2.23 -2.72
N GLN A 394 -15.12 -1.13 -2.11
CA GLN A 394 -15.23 0.16 -2.77
C GLN A 394 -14.02 0.36 -3.69
N VAL A 395 -14.26 0.48 -5.00
CA VAL A 395 -13.24 0.73 -6.01
C VAL A 395 -13.60 2.03 -6.73
N TYR A 396 -12.75 3.05 -6.66
CA TYR A 396 -13.00 4.38 -7.26
C TYR A 396 -14.34 5.01 -6.84
N GLY A 397 -14.70 4.89 -5.57
CA GLY A 397 -15.97 5.40 -5.03
C GLY A 397 -17.22 4.61 -5.47
N ARG A 398 -17.05 3.48 -6.14
CA ARG A 398 -18.14 2.58 -6.53
C ARG A 398 -18.02 1.24 -5.81
N TRP A 399 -19.13 0.75 -5.29
CA TRP A 399 -19.19 -0.58 -4.72
C TRP A 399 -19.11 -1.63 -5.82
N THR A 400 -18.13 -2.52 -5.70
CA THR A 400 -17.92 -3.67 -6.59
C THR A 400 -18.13 -4.93 -5.77
N SER A 401 -19.01 -5.81 -6.26
CA SER A 401 -19.21 -7.12 -5.65
C SER A 401 -17.98 -7.98 -5.90
N GLN A 402 -17.52 -8.64 -4.84
CA GLN A 402 -16.40 -9.57 -4.86
C GLN A 402 -16.92 -11.01 -4.72
N LEU A 403 -16.26 -11.94 -5.37
CA LEU A 403 -16.53 -13.36 -5.18
C LEU A 403 -15.59 -13.90 -4.09
N PRO A 404 -16.08 -14.80 -3.22
CA PRO A 404 -15.20 -15.54 -2.34
C PRO A 404 -14.08 -16.23 -3.13
N SER A 405 -12.91 -16.35 -2.54
CA SER A 405 -11.81 -17.10 -3.12
C SER A 405 -12.20 -18.54 -3.42
N ARG A 406 -11.79 -19.07 -4.57
CA ARG A 406 -11.90 -20.51 -4.88
C ARG A 406 -11.25 -21.40 -3.82
N PHE A 407 -10.27 -20.89 -3.10
CA PHE A 407 -9.63 -21.62 -2.01
C PHE A 407 -10.57 -21.91 -0.85
N VAL A 408 -11.62 -21.12 -0.67
CA VAL A 408 -12.66 -21.38 0.33
C VAL A 408 -13.46 -22.63 -0.05
N ASP A 409 -13.79 -22.80 -1.34
CA ASP A 409 -14.51 -23.97 -1.84
C ASP A 409 -13.66 -25.26 -1.83
N GLU A 410 -12.34 -25.12 -1.84
CA GLU A 410 -11.40 -26.23 -1.77
C GLU A 410 -11.16 -26.75 -0.33
N LEU A 411 -11.68 -26.05 0.68
CA LEU A 411 -11.59 -26.49 2.07
C LEU A 411 -12.57 -27.63 2.36
N PRO A 412 -12.15 -28.72 3.03
CA PRO A 412 -13.03 -29.84 3.36
C PRO A 412 -14.08 -29.45 4.40
N LEU A 413 -15.34 -29.59 4.06
CA LEU A 413 -16.50 -29.14 4.87
C LEU A 413 -16.54 -29.72 6.28
N ASP A 414 -16.07 -30.94 6.48
CA ASP A 414 -16.06 -31.59 7.79
C ASP A 414 -15.15 -30.87 8.81
N ASN A 415 -14.18 -30.11 8.31
CA ASN A 415 -13.15 -29.44 9.11
C ASN A 415 -13.34 -27.91 9.17
N VAL A 416 -14.43 -27.39 8.58
CA VAL A 416 -14.71 -25.98 8.46
C VAL A 416 -16.06 -25.65 9.08
N GLU A 417 -16.15 -24.50 9.75
CA GLU A 417 -17.39 -23.85 10.15
C GLU A 417 -17.55 -22.56 9.33
N ALA A 418 -18.48 -22.57 8.39
CA ALA A 418 -18.68 -21.42 7.51
C ALA A 418 -19.98 -20.68 7.81
N SER A 419 -19.93 -19.35 7.84
CA SER A 419 -21.12 -18.50 7.88
C SER A 419 -20.89 -17.21 7.08
N SER A 420 -21.96 -16.65 6.54
CA SER A 420 -21.89 -15.41 5.79
C SER A 420 -23.11 -14.55 6.06
N GLU A 421 -22.88 -13.28 6.39
CA GLU A 421 -23.94 -12.28 6.54
C GLU A 421 -24.59 -11.92 5.20
N THR A 422 -23.91 -12.19 4.09
CA THR A 422 -24.35 -11.83 2.72
C THR A 422 -25.06 -12.97 1.99
N GLY A 423 -25.25 -14.13 2.64
CA GLY A 423 -25.96 -15.27 2.07
C GLY A 423 -25.14 -16.08 1.03
N TYR A 424 -23.87 -15.78 0.82
CA TYR A 424 -22.98 -16.56 -0.06
C TYR A 424 -22.65 -17.96 0.49
N TYR A 425 -22.78 -18.16 1.78
CA TYR A 425 -22.68 -19.43 2.48
C TYR A 425 -23.96 -19.67 3.29
N GLY A 426 -25.03 -19.96 2.60
CA GLY A 426 -26.32 -20.34 3.18
C GLY A 426 -26.91 -21.46 2.37
N GLY A 427 -26.27 -22.62 2.36
CA GLY A 427 -26.85 -23.83 1.79
C GLY A 427 -28.05 -24.22 2.59
N GLY A 428 -29.26 -23.89 2.06
CA GLY A 428 -30.47 -24.62 2.43
C GLY A 428 -30.30 -26.10 2.10
N PRO A 429 -31.04 -27.02 2.75
CA PRO A 429 -30.94 -28.46 2.53
C PRO A 429 -31.32 -28.79 1.10
N GLY A 430 -30.36 -29.06 0.22
CA GLY A 430 -30.60 -29.42 -1.17
C GLY A 430 -29.49 -29.25 -2.18
N MET A 431 -28.30 -28.82 -1.80
CA MET A 431 -27.19 -28.71 -2.74
C MET A 431 -26.42 -30.04 -2.83
N GLN A 432 -26.88 -30.89 -3.78
CA GLN A 432 -26.12 -32.03 -4.28
C GLN A 432 -24.85 -31.56 -4.99
N GLN A 433 -23.78 -32.37 -4.83
CA GLN A 433 -22.49 -32.28 -5.51
C GLN A 433 -22.64 -31.90 -6.98
N HIS A 434 -22.32 -30.65 -7.30
CA HIS A 434 -21.98 -30.26 -8.66
C HIS A 434 -20.55 -29.71 -8.61
N GLY A 435 -19.74 -30.11 -9.60
CA GLY A 435 -18.35 -29.73 -9.76
C GLY A 435 -18.12 -28.24 -9.58
N SER A 436 -16.89 -27.88 -9.27
CA SER A 436 -16.43 -26.50 -9.03
C SER A 436 -17.15 -25.50 -9.93
N ARG A 437 -17.79 -24.47 -9.33
CA ARG A 437 -18.46 -23.37 -10.04
C ARG A 437 -17.57 -22.62 -11.03
N TRP A 438 -16.30 -22.93 -11.06
CA TRP A 438 -15.27 -22.26 -11.83
C TRP A 438 -14.91 -22.95 -13.16
N ASP A 439 -15.44 -24.15 -13.42
CA ASP A 439 -15.25 -24.85 -14.70
C ASP A 439 -16.18 -24.35 -15.81
N GLU A 440 -17.18 -23.53 -15.48
CA GLU A 440 -18.01 -22.83 -16.46
C GLU A 440 -17.44 -21.43 -16.71
N THR A 441 -16.79 -21.25 -17.84
CA THR A 441 -16.43 -19.92 -18.37
C THR A 441 -17.72 -19.09 -18.50
N PRO A 442 -17.89 -17.98 -17.76
CA PRO A 442 -19.05 -17.12 -17.95
C PRO A 442 -18.91 -16.43 -19.30
N SER A 443 -19.78 -16.80 -20.24
CA SER A 443 -19.97 -15.98 -21.43
C SER A 443 -20.52 -14.62 -20.98
N PHE A 444 -19.76 -13.58 -21.17
CA PHE A 444 -20.20 -12.20 -21.01
C PHE A 444 -21.32 -11.90 -22.02
N GLY A 445 -22.58 -12.03 -21.59
CA GLY A 445 -23.69 -11.76 -22.49
C GLY A 445 -25.10 -12.03 -21.97
N ALA A 446 -25.33 -12.28 -20.68
CA ALA A 446 -26.68 -12.45 -20.15
C ALA A 446 -26.99 -11.40 -19.07
N GLY A 447 -27.98 -10.55 -19.34
CA GLY A 447 -28.42 -9.44 -18.52
C GLY A 447 -28.76 -9.84 -17.09
N TYR A 448 -28.11 -9.17 -16.16
CA TYR A 448 -28.36 -9.26 -14.72
C TYR A 448 -29.77 -8.72 -14.40
N SER A 449 -30.70 -9.58 -14.04
CA SER A 449 -31.98 -9.21 -13.44
C SER A 449 -32.03 -9.67 -11.99
N SER A 450 -31.41 -8.95 -11.08
CA SER A 450 -31.63 -9.18 -9.65
C SER A 450 -32.87 -8.43 -9.15
N PRO A 451 -33.58 -8.93 -8.12
CA PRO A 451 -34.77 -8.26 -7.57
C PRO A 451 -34.49 -6.84 -7.05
N GLY A 452 -33.24 -6.52 -6.69
CA GLY A 452 -32.79 -5.17 -6.32
C GLY A 452 -32.72 -4.22 -7.51
N TRP A 453 -32.31 -4.71 -8.67
CA TRP A 453 -32.25 -3.94 -9.91
C TRP A 453 -33.62 -3.52 -10.42
N ARG A 454 -34.64 -4.40 -10.31
CA ARG A 454 -36.04 -4.07 -10.67
C ARG A 454 -36.65 -3.03 -9.75
N ARG A 455 -36.30 -3.00 -8.46
CA ARG A 455 -36.75 -1.96 -7.52
C ARG A 455 -36.09 -0.61 -7.80
N ALA A 456 -34.84 -0.56 -8.25
CA ALA A 456 -34.17 0.67 -8.63
C ALA A 456 -34.71 1.29 -9.92
N GLN A 457 -35.20 0.46 -10.86
CA GLN A 457 -35.83 0.95 -12.10
C GLN A 457 -37.28 1.40 -11.93
N THR A 458 -38.02 0.86 -10.94
CA THR A 458 -39.43 1.27 -10.67
C THR A 458 -39.55 2.46 -9.73
N ALA A 459 -38.45 2.89 -9.05
CA ALA A 459 -38.37 4.16 -8.31
C ALA A 459 -38.01 5.31 -9.27
N GLY A 460 -38.75 5.43 -10.36
CA GLY A 460 -38.64 6.52 -11.33
C GLY A 460 -39.01 7.84 -10.71
N TYR A 461 -38.07 8.74 -10.78
CA TYR A 461 -38.18 10.20 -10.84
C TYR A 461 -39.63 10.74 -10.76
N LYS A 462 -39.98 11.28 -9.61
CA LYS A 462 -40.97 12.36 -9.52
C LYS A 462 -40.29 13.50 -8.77
N GLY A 463 -39.89 14.48 -9.56
CA GLY A 463 -39.34 15.71 -9.05
C GLY A 463 -40.41 16.54 -8.35
N SER A 464 -40.02 17.11 -7.23
CA SER A 464 -40.64 18.32 -6.71
C SER A 464 -39.53 19.25 -6.25
N HIS A 465 -39.45 20.39 -6.90
CA HIS A 465 -38.64 21.50 -6.43
C HIS A 465 -39.20 22.04 -5.12
N PRO A 466 -38.38 22.43 -4.20
CA PRO A 466 -38.70 23.57 -3.34
C PRO A 466 -37.64 24.65 -3.40
N GLY A 467 -38.16 25.88 -3.60
CA GLY A 467 -37.72 27.04 -2.84
C GLY A 467 -36.41 27.67 -3.22
N ARG A 468 -36.50 28.73 -4.01
CA ARG A 468 -35.56 29.84 -4.10
C ARG A 468 -34.98 30.18 -2.71
N GLN A 469 -33.71 29.99 -2.53
CA GLN A 469 -32.95 30.68 -1.50
C GLN A 469 -32.44 32.02 -2.06
N GLN A 470 -32.68 33.07 -1.30
CA GLN A 470 -32.22 34.42 -1.58
C GLN A 470 -30.71 34.48 -1.54
N VAL A 471 -30.13 34.93 -2.61
CA VAL A 471 -28.72 35.32 -2.67
C VAL A 471 -28.59 36.63 -1.90
N ILE A 472 -27.85 36.60 -0.80
CA ILE A 472 -27.39 37.84 -0.13
C ILE A 472 -26.10 38.22 -0.84
N GLU A 473 -26.17 39.25 -1.68
CA GLU A 473 -25.00 39.95 -2.21
C GLU A 473 -24.31 40.70 -1.06
N GLY A 474 -23.22 40.11 -0.57
CA GLY A 474 -22.26 40.81 0.27
C GLY A 474 -21.11 41.30 -0.59
N GLU A 475 -20.95 42.57 -0.78
CA GLU A 475 -19.75 43.17 -1.35
C GLU A 475 -18.54 42.90 -0.44
N GLY A 476 -17.81 41.87 -0.75
CA GLY A 476 -16.48 41.58 -0.17
C GLY A 476 -15.45 42.47 -0.82
N ARG A 477 -15.09 43.57 -0.16
CA ARG A 477 -13.96 44.41 -0.55
C ARG A 477 -12.67 43.61 -0.34
N LEU A 478 -12.03 43.22 -1.43
CA LEU A 478 -10.67 42.65 -1.42
C LEU A 478 -9.71 43.69 -0.84
N VAL A 479 -9.33 43.51 0.42
CA VAL A 479 -8.16 44.17 0.98
C VAL A 479 -6.96 43.33 0.54
N ALA A 480 -6.35 43.72 -0.56
CA ALA A 480 -5.03 43.25 -0.91
C ALA A 480 -4.06 43.70 0.18
N THR A 481 -3.72 42.84 1.10
CA THR A 481 -2.51 43.02 1.91
C THR A 481 -1.34 42.77 0.97
N SER A 482 -0.85 43.83 0.34
CA SER A 482 0.50 43.88 -0.17
C SER A 482 1.40 43.70 1.05
N ALA A 483 2.02 42.49 1.18
CA ALA A 483 3.18 42.37 2.01
C ALA A 483 4.20 43.37 1.46
N GLU A 484 4.45 44.43 2.20
CA GLU A 484 5.55 45.35 1.94
C GLU A 484 6.81 44.48 1.97
N SER A 485 7.34 44.20 0.78
CA SER A 485 8.69 43.62 0.65
C SER A 485 9.63 44.66 1.29
N ALA A 486 10.39 44.23 2.29
CA ALA A 486 11.44 45.03 2.90
C ALA A 486 12.24 45.73 1.79
N ALA A 487 12.34 47.05 1.88
CA ALA A 487 13.06 47.83 0.88
C ALA A 487 14.54 47.38 0.92
N SER A 488 15.07 47.07 -0.24
CA SER A 488 16.48 46.68 -0.36
C SER A 488 17.40 47.83 0.07
N ASP A 489 18.47 47.52 0.79
CA ASP A 489 19.52 48.52 1.23
C ASP A 489 20.41 49.01 0.09
N TYR A 490 20.15 48.53 -1.16
CA TYR A 490 20.92 48.87 -2.34
C TYR A 490 20.21 49.90 -3.20
N LYS A 491 20.98 50.77 -3.83
CA LYS A 491 20.51 51.82 -4.73
C LYS A 491 21.10 51.64 -6.12
N ARG A 492 20.40 52.16 -7.12
CA ARG A 492 20.91 52.23 -8.47
C ARG A 492 22.26 52.96 -8.52
N GLY A 493 23.27 52.31 -9.08
CA GLY A 493 24.64 52.77 -9.16
C GLY A 493 25.55 52.17 -8.08
N ASP A 494 25.04 51.51 -7.07
CA ASP A 494 25.86 50.83 -6.06
C ASP A 494 26.73 49.76 -6.71
N ARG A 495 28.02 49.73 -6.31
CA ARG A 495 28.92 48.63 -6.70
C ARG A 495 28.71 47.46 -5.76
N VAL A 496 28.51 46.31 -6.34
CA VAL A 496 28.24 45.07 -5.58
C VAL A 496 29.09 43.92 -6.06
N PHE A 497 29.33 42.99 -5.15
CA PHE A 497 30.00 41.74 -5.45
C PHE A 497 29.04 40.56 -5.26
N HIS A 498 29.01 39.66 -6.22
CA HIS A 498 28.22 38.43 -6.16
C HIS A 498 29.16 37.22 -6.36
N MET A 499 29.12 36.22 -5.46
CA MET A 499 30.03 35.06 -5.48
C MET A 499 30.10 34.34 -6.83
N LYS A 500 28.96 34.25 -7.57
CA LYS A 500 28.89 33.56 -8.86
C LYS A 500 29.25 34.43 -10.04
N PHE A 501 28.92 35.73 -10.00
CA PHE A 501 29.01 36.63 -11.16
C PHE A 501 30.13 37.69 -11.06
N GLY A 502 30.73 37.83 -9.88
CA GLY A 502 31.81 38.79 -9.61
C GLY A 502 31.30 40.19 -9.32
N TYR A 503 32.13 41.21 -9.60
CA TYR A 503 31.79 42.62 -9.40
C TYR A 503 30.85 43.12 -10.47
N GLY A 504 29.95 44.02 -10.08
CA GLY A 504 28.98 44.67 -10.97
C GLY A 504 28.39 45.93 -10.36
N ALA A 505 27.61 46.67 -11.14
CA ALA A 505 26.89 47.88 -10.69
C ALA A 505 25.36 47.65 -10.79
N VAL A 506 24.62 48.03 -9.77
CA VAL A 506 23.16 47.92 -9.73
C VAL A 506 22.55 48.88 -10.74
N THR A 507 21.79 48.31 -11.70
CA THR A 507 21.10 49.10 -12.74
C THR A 507 19.64 49.35 -12.40
N ALA A 508 18.97 48.44 -11.68
CA ALA A 508 17.61 48.62 -11.16
C ALA A 508 17.40 47.86 -9.86
N VAL A 509 16.47 48.32 -9.03
CA VAL A 509 16.06 47.75 -7.76
C VAL A 509 14.55 47.56 -7.78
N GLU A 510 14.08 46.30 -7.58
CA GLU A 510 12.67 45.92 -7.54
C GLU A 510 12.38 45.12 -6.26
N GLY A 511 12.05 45.80 -5.16
CA GLY A 511 11.93 45.17 -3.84
C GLY A 511 13.27 44.57 -3.41
N ASN A 512 13.30 43.27 -3.12
CA ASN A 512 14.53 42.52 -2.79
C ASN A 512 15.30 41.99 -4.03
N LYS A 513 14.91 42.37 -5.25
CA LYS A 513 15.55 41.95 -6.49
C LYS A 513 16.37 43.12 -7.06
N LEU A 514 17.61 42.81 -7.39
CA LEU A 514 18.54 43.77 -8.01
C LEU A 514 18.82 43.34 -9.45
N THR A 515 18.73 44.26 -10.37
CA THR A 515 19.34 44.06 -11.69
C THR A 515 20.75 44.65 -11.64
N VAL A 516 21.77 43.80 -11.90
CA VAL A 516 23.17 44.17 -11.77
C VAL A 516 23.89 43.91 -13.08
N ALA A 517 24.58 44.92 -13.59
CA ALA A 517 25.49 44.76 -14.72
C ALA A 517 26.84 44.30 -14.22
N PHE A 518 27.12 43.00 -14.33
CA PHE A 518 28.39 42.40 -13.89
C PHE A 518 29.47 42.55 -14.97
N GLU A 519 30.70 42.82 -14.55
CA GLU A 519 31.85 43.06 -15.44
C GLU A 519 32.15 41.87 -16.37
N LYS A 520 31.95 40.63 -15.89
CA LYS A 520 32.26 39.41 -16.64
C LYS A 520 31.04 38.65 -17.12
N ALA A 521 29.87 38.85 -16.54
CA ALA A 521 28.67 38.04 -16.79
C ALA A 521 27.54 38.81 -17.46
N GLY A 522 27.71 40.11 -17.73
CA GLY A 522 26.67 40.99 -18.28
C GLY A 522 25.56 41.27 -17.28
N GLU A 523 24.39 41.73 -17.77
CA GLU A 523 23.27 42.08 -16.92
C GLU A 523 22.56 40.84 -16.40
N LYS A 524 22.35 40.77 -15.08
CA LYS A 524 21.70 39.65 -14.38
C LYS A 524 20.75 40.15 -13.29
N LYS A 525 19.61 39.45 -13.10
CA LYS A 525 18.73 39.65 -11.95
C LYS A 525 19.13 38.72 -10.80
N VAL A 526 19.39 39.31 -9.63
CA VAL A 526 19.84 38.60 -8.42
C VAL A 526 19.01 39.06 -7.22
N ILE A 527 19.00 38.29 -6.15
CA ILE A 527 18.38 38.69 -4.89
C ILE A 527 19.44 39.44 -4.05
N ASP A 528 19.04 40.51 -3.36
CA ASP A 528 19.91 41.37 -2.59
C ASP A 528 20.71 40.63 -1.50
N SER A 529 20.13 39.57 -0.92
CA SER A 529 20.82 38.73 0.08
C SER A 529 22.03 37.92 -0.46
N PHE A 530 22.24 37.89 -1.78
CA PHE A 530 23.40 37.23 -2.42
C PHE A 530 24.45 38.19 -2.95
N VAL A 531 24.32 39.48 -2.68
CA VAL A 531 25.30 40.49 -3.05
C VAL A 531 25.83 41.19 -1.80
N GLU A 532 27.11 41.56 -1.84
CA GLU A 532 27.76 42.37 -0.85
C GLU A 532 28.14 43.70 -1.47
N LYS A 533 28.15 44.79 -0.67
CA LYS A 533 28.65 46.09 -1.13
C LYS A 533 30.15 45.97 -1.46
N GLY A 534 30.51 46.27 -2.69
CA GLY A 534 31.85 46.13 -3.25
C GLY A 534 32.71 47.38 -3.15
#